data_f66c6dedd4c587a0a1a56b6a5703898d
#
_entry.id   f66c6dedd4c587a0a1a56b6a5703898d
#
_cell.length_a   1.000
_cell.length_b   1.000
_cell.length_c   1.000
_cell.angle_alpha   90.00
_cell.angle_beta   90.00
_cell.angle_gamma   90.00
#
_symmetry.space_group_name_H-M   'P 1'
#
loop_
_entity.id
_entity.type
_entity.pdbx_description
1 polymer ?
#
loop_
_entity_poly.entity_id
_entity_poly.type
_entity_poly.pdbx_seq_one_letter_code
_entity_poly.pdbx_strand_id
1 'polypeptide(L)'
;LDRTMRPYVKDPAERVKFVLASYNAGAAHIIDAIVLARKHGYNPAVWDGNVAEALRLKSNPAYYNDEVVRYGYFRGTQTIEYVGAVMRFYHRVLANVNA
;
A
#
# COMPACT_ATOMS: atom_id res chain seq x y z
N LEU A 1 -7.64 2.26 -11.16
CA LEU A 1 -6.81 1.68 -10.09
C LEU A 1 -7.59 0.74 -9.17
N ASP A 2 -8.85 1.03 -8.91
CA ASP A 2 -9.68 0.10 -8.14
C ASP A 2 -9.75 -1.26 -8.82
N ARG A 3 -9.99 -1.27 -10.12
CA ARG A 3 -10.05 -2.50 -10.91
C ARG A 3 -8.73 -3.27 -10.85
N THR A 4 -7.61 -2.56 -10.92
CA THR A 4 -6.28 -3.14 -10.85
C THR A 4 -6.04 -3.81 -9.49
N MET A 5 -6.55 -3.23 -8.42
CA MET A 5 -6.32 -3.73 -7.05
C MET A 5 -7.31 -4.82 -6.63
N ARG A 6 -8.45 -4.96 -7.28
CA ARG A 6 -9.47 -5.96 -6.90
C ARG A 6 -8.95 -7.40 -6.82
N PRO A 7 -8.10 -7.87 -7.74
CA PRO A 7 -7.58 -9.23 -7.63
C PRO A 7 -6.75 -9.47 -6.37
N TYR A 8 -6.14 -8.43 -5.82
CA TYR A 8 -5.24 -8.52 -4.67
C TYR A 8 -5.94 -8.27 -3.35
N VAL A 9 -6.93 -7.37 -3.32
CA VAL A 9 -7.58 -6.91 -2.09
C VAL A 9 -9.09 -6.92 -2.29
N LYS A 10 -9.77 -7.88 -1.66
CA LYS A 10 -11.23 -8.06 -1.82
C LYS A 10 -12.05 -7.14 -0.94
N ASP A 11 -11.54 -6.82 0.27
CA ASP A 11 -12.23 -5.94 1.20
C ASP A 11 -12.22 -4.50 0.66
N PRO A 12 -13.39 -3.89 0.38
CA PRO A 12 -13.44 -2.53 -0.17
C PRO A 12 -12.82 -1.48 0.74
N ALA A 13 -12.94 -1.64 2.06
CA ALA A 13 -12.40 -0.69 3.01
C ALA A 13 -10.85 -0.69 2.99
N GLU A 14 -10.24 -1.89 2.88
CA GLU A 14 -8.81 -2.00 2.71
C GLU A 14 -8.37 -1.54 1.32
N ARG A 15 -9.11 -1.95 0.28
CA ARG A 15 -8.76 -1.67 -1.11
C ARG A 15 -8.60 -0.18 -1.39
N VAL A 16 -9.41 0.67 -0.75
CA VAL A 16 -9.29 2.13 -0.90
C VAL A 16 -7.87 2.60 -0.60
N LYS A 17 -7.24 2.06 0.44
CA LYS A 17 -5.86 2.43 0.81
C LYS A 17 -4.86 2.04 -0.27
N PHE A 18 -5.05 0.87 -0.87
CA PHE A 18 -4.20 0.39 -1.97
C PHE A 18 -4.38 1.23 -3.24
N VAL A 19 -5.60 1.66 -3.50
CA VAL A 19 -5.91 2.54 -4.64
C VAL A 19 -5.23 3.90 -4.46
N LEU A 20 -5.32 4.48 -3.26
CA LEU A 20 -4.65 5.73 -2.93
C LEU A 20 -3.13 5.60 -3.07
N ALA A 21 -2.57 4.52 -2.55
CA ALA A 21 -1.15 4.25 -2.65
C ALA A 21 -0.72 4.11 -4.10
N SER A 22 -1.51 3.41 -4.92
CA SER A 22 -1.23 3.21 -6.34
C SER A 22 -1.31 4.52 -7.13
N TYR A 23 -2.22 5.39 -6.77
CA TYR A 23 -2.33 6.71 -7.37
C TYR A 23 -1.06 7.54 -7.12
N ASN A 24 -0.52 7.44 -5.92
CA ASN A 24 0.67 8.21 -5.52
C ASN A 24 1.98 7.60 -6.02
N ALA A 25 2.13 6.28 -5.91
CA ALA A 25 3.39 5.57 -6.18
C ALA A 25 3.44 4.87 -7.53
N GLY A 26 2.28 4.63 -8.13
CA GLY A 26 2.16 3.75 -9.30
C GLY A 26 1.82 2.32 -8.87
N ALA A 27 0.88 1.72 -9.60
CA ALA A 27 0.39 0.37 -9.28
C ALA A 27 1.50 -0.68 -9.26
N ALA A 28 2.52 -0.51 -10.12
CA ALA A 28 3.63 -1.47 -10.22
C ALA A 28 4.38 -1.61 -8.89
N HIS A 29 4.69 -0.49 -8.23
CA HIS A 29 5.38 -0.52 -6.94
C HIS A 29 4.51 -1.10 -5.84
N ILE A 30 3.19 -0.86 -5.90
CA ILE A 30 2.27 -1.40 -4.91
C ILE A 30 2.11 -2.91 -5.09
N ILE A 31 2.05 -3.40 -6.33
CA ILE A 31 2.01 -4.84 -6.60
C ILE A 31 3.30 -5.51 -6.10
N ASP A 32 4.46 -4.91 -6.34
CA ASP A 32 5.72 -5.38 -5.77
C ASP A 32 5.65 -5.48 -4.25
N ALA A 33 5.09 -4.46 -3.60
CA ALA A 33 4.97 -4.44 -2.14
C ALA A 33 4.02 -5.55 -1.64
N ILE A 34 2.94 -5.83 -2.37
CA ILE A 34 2.02 -6.92 -2.05
C ILE A 34 2.73 -8.28 -2.09
N VAL A 35 3.48 -8.53 -3.16
CA VAL A 35 4.22 -9.78 -3.33
C VAL A 35 5.32 -9.92 -2.27
N LEU A 36 6.03 -8.82 -2.00
CA LEU A 36 7.06 -8.78 -0.98
C LEU A 36 6.49 -9.03 0.41
N ALA A 37 5.34 -8.44 0.73
CA ALA A 37 4.63 -8.66 1.98
C ALA A 37 4.28 -10.13 2.17
N ARG A 38 3.71 -10.74 1.13
CA ARG A 38 3.36 -12.17 1.16
C ARG A 38 4.57 -13.04 1.47
N LYS A 39 5.69 -12.76 0.82
CA LYS A 39 6.91 -13.55 1.01
C LYS A 39 7.47 -13.42 2.42
N HIS A 40 7.39 -12.23 3.01
CA HIS A 40 8.03 -11.93 4.30
C HIS A 40 7.08 -11.99 5.50
N GLY A 41 5.92 -12.62 5.35
CA GLY A 41 5.05 -12.90 6.49
C GLY A 41 4.09 -11.80 6.89
N TYR A 42 3.98 -10.72 6.10
CA TYR A 42 2.95 -9.71 6.29
C TYR A 42 1.66 -10.13 5.61
N ASN A 43 0.54 -9.56 6.04
CA ASN A 43 -0.74 -9.82 5.39
C ASN A 43 -0.82 -9.01 4.07
N PRO A 44 -0.84 -9.69 2.90
CA PRO A 44 -0.82 -9.00 1.61
C PRO A 44 -2.12 -8.26 1.27
N ALA A 45 -3.19 -8.47 2.05
CA ALA A 45 -4.49 -7.84 1.83
C ALA A 45 -4.79 -6.72 2.82
N VAL A 46 -3.83 -6.37 3.70
CA VAL A 46 -3.97 -5.30 4.70
C VAL A 46 -2.88 -4.27 4.48
N TRP A 47 -3.27 -2.99 4.47
CA TRP A 47 -2.32 -1.91 4.23
C TRP A 47 -1.51 -1.56 5.47
N ASP A 48 -2.17 -1.13 6.54
CA ASP A 48 -1.48 -0.59 7.73
C ASP A 48 -0.65 -1.68 8.43
N GLY A 49 0.64 -1.39 8.60
CA GLY A 49 1.59 -2.30 9.25
C GLY A 49 1.94 -3.54 8.44
N ASN A 50 1.37 -3.72 7.27
CA ASN A 50 1.58 -4.88 6.42
C ASN A 50 2.14 -4.49 5.05
N VAL A 51 1.31 -4.23 4.06
CA VAL A 51 1.82 -3.84 2.74
C VAL A 51 2.51 -2.47 2.78
N ALA A 52 2.03 -1.55 3.62
CA ALA A 52 2.72 -0.29 3.84
C ALA A 52 4.15 -0.51 4.33
N GLU A 53 4.34 -1.44 5.26
CA GLU A 53 5.67 -1.78 5.77
C GLU A 53 6.55 -2.40 4.68
N ALA A 54 5.99 -3.30 3.86
CA ALA A 54 6.71 -3.89 2.74
C ALA A 54 7.12 -2.81 1.72
N LEU A 55 6.26 -1.83 1.48
CA LEU A 55 6.59 -0.71 0.60
C LEU A 55 7.76 0.11 1.16
N ARG A 56 7.75 0.35 2.47
CA ARG A 56 8.85 1.05 3.14
C ARG A 56 10.18 0.31 2.97
N LEU A 57 10.14 -1.02 3.06
CA LEU A 57 11.33 -1.87 2.91
C LEU A 57 11.90 -1.86 1.49
N LYS A 58 11.13 -1.41 0.49
CA LYS A 58 11.62 -1.33 -0.90
C LYS A 58 12.73 -0.30 -1.10
N SER A 59 13.08 0.50 -0.11
CA SER A 59 14.26 1.37 -0.17
C SER A 59 15.52 0.67 0.33
N ASN A 60 15.40 -0.53 0.90
CA ASN A 60 16.51 -1.30 1.44
C ASN A 60 16.98 -2.33 0.41
N PRO A 61 18.29 -2.35 0.04
CA PRO A 61 18.81 -3.28 -0.98
C PRO A 61 18.50 -4.75 -0.69
N ALA A 62 18.46 -5.15 0.59
CA ALA A 62 18.13 -6.52 0.96
C ALA A 62 16.70 -6.91 0.50
N TYR A 63 15.84 -5.93 0.29
CA TYR A 63 14.45 -6.17 -0.10
C TYR A 63 14.18 -5.79 -1.55
N TYR A 64 14.66 -4.63 -2.03
CA TYR A 64 14.35 -4.27 -3.41
C TYR A 64 15.12 -5.12 -4.43
N ASN A 65 16.17 -5.83 -4.01
CA ASN A 65 16.89 -6.80 -4.85
C ASN A 65 16.31 -8.22 -4.72
N ASP A 66 15.26 -8.41 -3.93
CA ASP A 66 14.58 -9.71 -3.81
C ASP A 66 14.06 -10.13 -5.20
N GLU A 67 14.18 -11.44 -5.51
CA GLU A 67 13.79 -11.97 -6.80
C GLU A 67 12.31 -11.74 -7.15
N VAL A 68 11.45 -11.54 -6.14
CA VAL A 68 10.01 -11.29 -6.37
C VAL A 68 9.72 -9.84 -6.71
N VAL A 69 10.67 -8.94 -6.52
CA VAL A 69 10.51 -7.51 -6.82
C VAL A 69 10.88 -7.26 -8.27
N ARG A 70 9.95 -6.68 -9.04
CA ARG A 70 10.14 -6.44 -10.48
C ARG A 70 10.63 -5.04 -10.80
N TYR A 71 10.25 -4.05 -9.98
CA TYR A 71 10.48 -2.64 -10.31
C TYR A 71 11.51 -1.98 -9.38
N GLY A 72 12.23 -2.80 -8.60
CA GLY A 72 13.40 -2.35 -7.84
C GLY A 72 13.11 -1.33 -6.76
N TYR A 73 14.04 -0.42 -6.58
CA TYR A 73 14.01 0.60 -5.52
C TYR A 73 12.78 1.51 -5.60
N PHE A 74 12.18 1.75 -4.44
CA PHE A 74 11.17 2.80 -4.28
C PHE A 74 11.22 3.33 -2.85
N ARG A 75 11.16 4.66 -2.70
CA ARG A 75 11.10 5.30 -1.39
C ARG A 75 9.65 5.49 -0.98
N GLY A 76 9.12 4.55 -0.21
CA GLY A 76 7.69 4.49 0.11
C GLY A 76 7.19 5.44 1.19
N THR A 77 8.09 6.13 1.90
CA THR A 77 7.70 6.96 3.06
C THR A 77 6.64 7.99 2.72
N GLN A 78 6.82 8.73 1.61
CA GLN A 78 5.88 9.77 1.19
C GLN A 78 4.52 9.17 0.84
N THR A 79 4.50 8.03 0.18
CA THR A 79 3.26 7.32 -0.18
C THR A 79 2.50 6.90 1.06
N ILE A 80 3.21 6.34 2.05
CA ILE A 80 2.60 5.91 3.31
C ILE A 80 2.00 7.10 4.05
N GLU A 81 2.71 8.22 4.11
CA GLU A 81 2.21 9.44 4.72
C GLU A 81 0.99 9.99 3.99
N TYR A 82 1.00 9.94 2.67
CA TYR A 82 -0.12 10.39 1.83
C TYR A 82 -1.39 9.59 2.13
N VAL A 83 -1.28 8.26 2.11
CA VAL A 83 -2.43 7.38 2.41
C VAL A 83 -2.95 7.66 3.81
N GLY A 84 -2.06 7.75 4.80
CA GLY A 84 -2.44 8.05 6.18
C GLY A 84 -3.17 9.38 6.32
N ALA A 85 -2.67 10.42 5.66
CA ALA A 85 -3.27 11.76 5.71
C ALA A 85 -4.67 11.77 5.09
N VAL A 86 -4.83 11.12 3.92
CA VAL A 86 -6.12 11.06 3.24
C VAL A 86 -7.14 10.29 4.09
N MET A 87 -6.72 9.16 4.66
CA MET A 87 -7.62 8.34 5.48
C MET A 87 -8.03 9.06 6.77
N ARG A 88 -7.12 9.80 7.41
CA ARG A 88 -7.45 10.60 8.59
C ARG A 88 -8.46 11.70 8.23
N PHE A 89 -8.28 12.37 7.10
CA PHE A 89 -9.21 13.38 6.63
C PHE A 89 -10.58 12.78 6.36
N TYR A 90 -10.63 11.65 5.69
CA TYR A 90 -11.87 10.93 5.37
C TYR A 90 -12.63 10.56 6.65
N HIS A 91 -11.95 9.99 7.64
CA HIS A 91 -12.57 9.62 8.92
C HIS A 91 -13.07 10.84 9.68
N ARG A 92 -12.37 11.96 9.61
CA ARG A 92 -12.80 13.21 10.24
C ARG A 92 -14.08 13.75 9.60
N VAL A 93 -14.15 13.72 8.27
CA VAL A 93 -15.34 14.14 7.54
C VAL A 93 -16.54 13.27 7.90
N LEU A 94 -16.35 11.95 7.93
CA LEU A 94 -17.41 11.02 8.33
C LEU A 94 -17.89 11.29 9.76
N ALA A 95 -16.98 11.52 10.68
CA ALA A 95 -17.34 11.85 12.08
C ALA A 95 -18.19 13.11 12.17
N ASN A 96 -17.86 14.14 11.39
CA ASN A 96 -18.62 15.40 11.37
C ASN A 96 -19.99 15.22 10.73
N VAL A 97 -20.09 14.42 9.67
CA VAL A 97 -21.38 14.15 9.00
C VAL A 97 -22.31 13.36 9.92
N ASN A 98 -21.76 12.43 10.70
CA ASN A 98 -22.54 11.56 11.58
C ASN A 98 -22.78 12.16 12.99
N ALA A 99 -22.18 13.30 13.26
CA ALA A 99 -22.41 14.03 14.50
C ALA A 99 -23.74 14.82 14.42
#